data_f0901f8fffe4c02211f2d837376d6383
#
_entry.id   f0901f8fffe4c02211f2d837376d6383
#
_cell.length_a   1.000
_cell.length_b   1.000
_cell.length_c   1.000
_cell.angle_alpha   90.00
_cell.angle_beta   90.00
_cell.angle_gamma   90.00
#
_symmetry.space_group_name_H-M   'P 1'
#
loop_
_entity.id
_entity.type
_entity.pdbx_description
1 polymer ?
#
loop_
_entity_poly.entity_id
_entity_poly.type
_entity_poly.pdbx_seq_one_letter_code
_entity_poly.pdbx_strand_id
1 'polypeptide(L)'
;TKAVDTARIAQRKWFEMGLDARLKKMEILYKILEDNQETLAKASSKEMGMPITMARGHASRACQQLRWSLDNAKKYLSDEITYEDDKMKVVMSHEPYGVVACIVAWNFPIPNFEQSVCPALIAGNTVVMKYSEEIPLFQQTFERLIEESDFPKGVVNFVYGDGEIGKALSNADYDFLTFTGSSKVGKGLYQTVAEKFKPLALELGGSSPGLVFEDADLNDDIIAQIF
;
A
#
# COMPACT_ATOMS: atom_id res chain seq x y z
N THR A 1 2.02 -18.77 -7.95
CA THR A 1 3.34 -18.36 -8.49
C THR A 1 4.36 -18.27 -7.36
N LYS A 2 5.64 -18.45 -7.65
CA LYS A 2 6.71 -18.53 -6.65
C LYS A 2 6.70 -17.38 -5.62
N ALA A 3 6.42 -16.13 -6.03
CA ALA A 3 6.34 -14.98 -5.12
C ALA A 3 5.16 -15.12 -4.13
N VAL A 4 3.99 -15.53 -4.60
CA VAL A 4 2.80 -15.77 -3.76
C VAL A 4 3.05 -16.94 -2.81
N ASP A 5 3.66 -18.01 -3.27
CA ASP A 5 4.00 -19.18 -2.43
C ASP A 5 4.99 -18.79 -1.33
N THR A 6 5.99 -17.96 -1.66
CA THR A 6 6.95 -17.42 -0.69
C THR A 6 6.26 -16.53 0.35
N ALA A 7 5.36 -15.66 -0.10
CA ALA A 7 4.55 -14.81 0.78
C ALA A 7 3.66 -15.65 1.71
N ARG A 8 3.02 -16.71 1.18
CA ARG A 8 2.17 -17.63 1.94
C ARG A 8 2.93 -18.33 3.07
N ILE A 9 4.14 -18.81 2.79
CA ILE A 9 5.01 -19.46 3.79
C ILE A 9 5.40 -18.48 4.91
N ALA A 10 5.66 -17.21 4.56
CA ALA A 10 6.08 -16.19 5.53
C ALA A 10 4.92 -15.65 6.39
N GLN A 11 3.69 -15.66 5.86
CA GLN A 11 2.55 -14.96 6.44
C GLN A 11 2.23 -15.41 7.86
N ARG A 12 2.18 -16.71 8.10
CA ARG A 12 1.85 -17.22 9.44
C ARG A 12 2.85 -16.75 10.49
N LYS A 13 4.14 -16.83 10.20
CA LYS A 13 5.19 -16.37 11.12
C LYS A 13 5.16 -14.86 11.34
N TRP A 14 4.84 -14.11 10.27
CA TRP A 14 4.68 -12.66 10.36
C TRP A 14 3.50 -12.26 11.26
N PHE A 15 2.39 -12.94 11.16
CA PHE A 15 1.23 -12.70 12.01
C PHE A 15 1.49 -13.14 13.46
N GLU A 16 2.00 -14.37 13.66
CA GLU A 16 2.24 -14.96 14.99
C GLU A 16 3.28 -14.20 15.83
N MET A 17 4.14 -13.36 15.25
CA MET A 17 5.07 -12.53 16.03
C MET A 17 4.36 -11.44 16.84
N GLY A 18 3.09 -11.17 16.56
CA GLY A 18 2.26 -10.20 17.28
C GLY A 18 2.44 -8.76 16.77
N LEU A 19 1.45 -7.91 17.09
CA LEU A 19 1.39 -6.53 16.61
C LEU A 19 2.61 -5.72 17.03
N ASP A 20 3.04 -5.80 18.30
CA ASP A 20 4.18 -5.02 18.81
C ASP A 20 5.50 -5.32 18.09
N ALA A 21 5.73 -6.60 17.75
CA ALA A 21 6.94 -6.97 17.01
C ALA A 21 6.86 -6.51 15.55
N ARG A 22 5.68 -6.58 14.92
CA ARG A 22 5.49 -6.03 13.57
C ARG A 22 5.70 -4.52 13.55
N LEU A 23 5.15 -3.79 14.51
CA LEU A 23 5.35 -2.33 14.60
C LEU A 23 6.83 -1.96 14.74
N LYS A 24 7.62 -2.70 15.51
CA LYS A 24 9.08 -2.48 15.59
C LYS A 24 9.77 -2.63 14.22
N LYS A 25 9.36 -3.61 13.42
CA LYS A 25 9.89 -3.78 12.05
C LYS A 25 9.45 -2.65 11.13
N MET A 26 8.20 -2.22 11.25
CA MET A 26 7.68 -1.08 10.49
C MET A 26 8.34 0.26 10.90
N GLU A 27 8.76 0.42 12.15
CA GLU A 27 9.57 1.58 12.57
C GLU A 27 10.93 1.62 11.88
N ILE A 28 11.56 0.47 11.64
CA ILE A 28 12.81 0.39 10.86
C ILE A 28 12.53 0.85 9.43
N LEU A 29 11.46 0.35 8.80
CA LEU A 29 11.05 0.79 7.47
C LEU A 29 10.77 2.29 7.43
N TYR A 30 10.03 2.83 8.42
CA TYR A 30 9.76 4.26 8.52
C TYR A 30 11.06 5.08 8.48
N LYS A 31 12.04 4.71 9.28
CA LYS A 31 13.34 5.37 9.34
C LYS A 31 14.07 5.32 8.00
N ILE A 32 14.09 4.15 7.35
CA ILE A 32 14.72 3.99 6.04
C ILE A 32 14.05 4.90 4.99
N LEU A 33 12.72 4.96 4.98
CA LEU A 33 11.99 5.82 4.05
C LEU A 33 12.22 7.30 4.37
N GLU A 34 12.21 7.68 5.65
CA GLU A 34 12.49 9.04 6.11
C GLU A 34 13.88 9.51 5.68
N ASP A 35 14.90 8.68 5.88
CA ASP A 35 16.29 9.00 5.52
C ASP A 35 16.54 9.01 4.01
N ASN A 36 15.68 8.33 3.22
CA ASN A 36 15.83 8.19 1.78
C ASN A 36 14.80 8.98 0.95
N GLN A 37 14.09 9.95 1.55
CA GLN A 37 13.05 10.74 0.84
C GLN A 37 13.60 11.39 -0.44
N GLU A 38 14.79 11.99 -0.37
CA GLU A 38 15.41 12.66 -1.53
C GLU A 38 15.80 11.65 -2.64
N THR A 39 16.28 10.47 -2.27
CA THR A 39 16.59 9.39 -3.22
C THR A 39 15.34 8.93 -3.96
N LEU A 40 14.25 8.69 -3.22
CA LEU A 40 12.98 8.28 -3.78
C LEU A 40 12.33 9.37 -4.64
N ALA A 41 12.39 10.63 -4.18
CA ALA A 41 11.89 11.77 -4.95
C ALA A 41 12.62 11.92 -6.29
N LYS A 42 13.96 11.79 -6.29
CA LYS A 42 14.78 11.85 -7.52
C LYS A 42 14.46 10.66 -8.45
N ALA A 43 14.29 9.45 -7.92
CA ALA A 43 13.91 8.29 -8.73
C ALA A 43 12.56 8.50 -9.40
N SER A 44 11.55 8.94 -8.65
CA SER A 44 10.22 9.27 -9.18
C SER A 44 10.28 10.36 -10.25
N SER A 45 10.96 11.49 -9.96
CA SER A 45 11.10 12.60 -10.90
C SER A 45 11.76 12.17 -12.21
N LYS A 46 12.79 11.32 -12.11
CA LYS A 46 13.61 10.90 -13.25
C LYS A 46 12.87 9.97 -14.21
N GLU A 47 12.05 9.04 -13.71
CA GLU A 47 11.31 8.11 -14.56
C GLU A 47 9.97 8.65 -15.05
N MET A 48 9.27 9.41 -14.20
CA MET A 48 7.93 9.89 -14.49
C MET A 48 7.87 11.29 -15.09
N GLY A 49 8.98 12.05 -15.05
CA GLY A 49 8.97 13.46 -15.39
C GLY A 49 8.24 14.36 -14.38
N MET A 50 7.93 13.86 -13.19
CA MET A 50 7.28 14.63 -12.13
C MET A 50 8.18 15.77 -11.65
N PRO A 51 7.69 17.01 -11.45
CA PRO A 51 8.47 18.07 -10.82
C PRO A 51 9.06 17.61 -9.49
N ILE A 52 10.36 17.87 -9.28
CA ILE A 52 11.07 17.39 -8.09
C ILE A 52 10.45 17.90 -6.78
N THR A 53 9.88 19.10 -6.78
CA THR A 53 9.15 19.66 -5.62
C THR A 53 7.92 18.83 -5.27
N MET A 54 7.16 18.38 -6.27
CA MET A 54 6.02 17.50 -6.10
C MET A 54 6.47 16.11 -5.61
N ALA A 55 7.51 15.54 -6.21
CA ALA A 55 8.06 14.25 -5.80
C ALA A 55 8.55 14.25 -4.34
N ARG A 56 9.19 15.34 -3.89
CA ARG A 56 9.55 15.54 -2.48
C ARG A 56 8.33 15.63 -1.57
N GLY A 57 7.29 16.33 -2.02
CA GLY A 57 6.01 16.41 -1.29
C GLY A 57 5.35 15.03 -1.12
N HIS A 58 5.39 14.18 -2.16
CA HIS A 58 4.88 12.80 -2.10
C HIS A 58 5.67 11.95 -1.11
N ALA A 59 7.00 12.03 -1.12
CA ALA A 59 7.85 11.29 -0.19
C ALA A 59 7.59 11.70 1.26
N SER A 60 7.54 13.01 1.53
CA SER A 60 7.26 13.54 2.86
C SER A 60 5.88 13.14 3.37
N ARG A 61 4.84 13.26 2.53
CA ARG A 61 3.47 12.89 2.90
C ARG A 61 3.33 11.40 3.19
N ALA A 62 3.95 10.54 2.40
CA ALA A 62 3.94 9.10 2.65
C ALA A 62 4.59 8.74 4.01
N CYS A 63 5.70 9.38 4.37
CA CYS A 63 6.30 9.21 5.70
C CYS A 63 5.35 9.68 6.83
N GLN A 64 4.66 10.82 6.65
CA GLN A 64 3.69 11.32 7.63
C GLN A 64 2.51 10.36 7.80
N GLN A 65 1.98 9.80 6.72
CA GLN A 65 0.90 8.82 6.75
C GLN A 65 1.32 7.51 7.39
N LEU A 66 2.53 7.00 7.07
CA LEU A 66 3.08 5.83 7.74
C LEU A 66 3.28 6.08 9.24
N ARG A 67 3.79 7.25 9.64
CA ARG A 67 3.90 7.63 11.05
C ARG A 67 2.55 7.60 11.75
N TRP A 68 1.53 8.20 11.13
CA TRP A 68 0.17 8.16 11.66
C TRP A 68 -0.34 6.73 11.82
N SER A 69 -0.11 5.87 10.82
CA SER A 69 -0.51 4.45 10.85
C SER A 69 0.16 3.71 12.02
N LEU A 70 1.45 3.95 12.24
CA LEU A 70 2.21 3.34 13.36
C LEU A 70 1.69 3.80 14.72
N ASP A 71 1.45 5.11 14.88
CA ASP A 71 0.97 5.68 16.14
C ASP A 71 -0.45 5.22 16.52
N ASN A 72 -1.26 4.91 15.52
CA ASN A 72 -2.67 4.53 15.71
C ASN A 72 -2.94 3.02 15.59
N ALA A 73 -1.98 2.21 15.14
CA ALA A 73 -2.18 0.80 14.87
C ALA A 73 -2.77 0.03 16.06
N LYS A 74 -2.24 0.25 17.26
CA LYS A 74 -2.75 -0.42 18.48
C LYS A 74 -4.20 -0.05 18.76
N LYS A 75 -4.57 1.20 18.57
CA LYS A 75 -5.94 1.65 18.80
C LYS A 75 -6.95 0.94 17.91
N TYR A 76 -6.57 0.68 16.64
CA TYR A 76 -7.50 0.14 15.64
C TYR A 76 -7.38 -1.37 15.43
N LEU A 77 -6.32 -2.01 15.91
CA LEU A 77 -6.08 -3.45 15.71
C LEU A 77 -6.06 -4.26 17.01
N SER A 78 -6.23 -3.63 18.17
CA SER A 78 -6.38 -4.37 19.43
C SER A 78 -7.76 -4.99 19.51
N ASP A 79 -7.81 -6.13 20.21
CA ASP A 79 -9.08 -6.77 20.53
C ASP A 79 -9.98 -5.85 21.35
N GLU A 80 -11.26 -5.86 21.04
CA GLU A 80 -12.29 -5.11 21.74
C GLU A 80 -13.25 -6.06 22.46
N ILE A 81 -13.42 -5.88 23.76
CA ILE A 81 -14.44 -6.59 24.51
C ILE A 81 -15.78 -5.88 24.30
N THR A 82 -16.64 -6.48 23.49
CA THR A 82 -17.96 -5.90 23.15
C THR A 82 -19.05 -6.26 24.13
N TYR A 83 -18.84 -7.34 24.90
CA TYR A 83 -19.74 -7.77 25.98
C TYR A 83 -18.97 -8.63 26.98
N GLU A 84 -19.24 -8.49 28.29
CA GLU A 84 -18.72 -9.34 29.34
C GLU A 84 -19.71 -9.40 30.53
N ASP A 85 -20.02 -10.62 30.98
CA ASP A 85 -20.75 -10.90 32.23
C ASP A 85 -20.14 -12.12 32.93
N ASP A 86 -20.78 -12.61 34.00
CA ASP A 86 -20.28 -13.75 34.79
C ASP A 86 -20.26 -15.08 34.00
N LYS A 87 -20.86 -15.15 32.84
CA LYS A 87 -21.05 -16.38 32.05
C LYS A 87 -20.42 -16.32 30.65
N MET A 88 -20.26 -15.12 30.10
CA MET A 88 -19.83 -14.97 28.72
C MET A 88 -18.98 -13.71 28.53
N LYS A 89 -17.98 -13.86 27.66
CA LYS A 89 -17.16 -12.76 27.15
C LYS A 89 -17.17 -12.80 25.63
N VAL A 90 -17.55 -11.69 24.99
CA VAL A 90 -17.54 -11.52 23.53
C VAL A 90 -16.42 -10.57 23.18
N VAL A 91 -15.52 -11.04 22.33
CA VAL A 91 -14.34 -10.30 21.87
C VAL A 91 -14.40 -10.13 20.37
N MET A 92 -14.24 -8.92 19.89
CA MET A 92 -14.02 -8.63 18.47
C MET A 92 -12.50 -8.53 18.24
N SER A 93 -11.97 -9.40 17.38
CA SER A 93 -10.56 -9.41 17.00
C SER A 93 -10.39 -9.10 15.52
N HIS A 94 -9.20 -8.60 15.14
CA HIS A 94 -8.84 -8.29 13.77
C HIS A 94 -7.87 -9.33 13.23
N GLU A 95 -8.31 -10.09 12.22
CA GLU A 95 -7.52 -11.13 11.57
C GLU A 95 -7.02 -10.64 10.20
N PRO A 96 -5.76 -10.95 9.81
CA PRO A 96 -5.27 -10.63 8.49
C PRO A 96 -5.96 -11.48 7.43
N TYR A 97 -6.12 -10.96 6.23
CA TYR A 97 -6.57 -11.74 5.08
C TYR A 97 -5.59 -12.88 4.73
N GLY A 98 -4.29 -12.60 4.83
CA GLY A 98 -3.24 -13.55 4.48
C GLY A 98 -2.22 -12.94 3.52
N VAL A 99 -2.24 -13.33 2.26
CA VAL A 99 -1.38 -12.78 1.18
C VAL A 99 -2.13 -11.71 0.42
N VAL A 100 -1.60 -10.50 0.39
CA VAL A 100 -2.15 -9.37 -0.36
C VAL A 100 -1.39 -9.20 -1.67
N ALA A 101 -2.09 -9.25 -2.80
CA ALA A 101 -1.56 -8.86 -4.09
C ALA A 101 -1.79 -7.36 -4.32
N CYS A 102 -0.72 -6.61 -4.62
CA CYS A 102 -0.79 -5.18 -4.89
C CYS A 102 -0.34 -4.90 -6.31
N ILE A 103 -1.22 -4.34 -7.13
CA ILE A 103 -0.91 -3.91 -8.50
C ILE A 103 -1.17 -2.41 -8.57
N VAL A 104 -0.13 -1.61 -8.82
CA VAL A 104 -0.24 -0.16 -8.74
C VAL A 104 0.26 0.55 -9.99
N ALA A 105 -0.32 1.73 -10.22
CA ALA A 105 0.05 2.62 -11.32
C ALA A 105 1.41 3.33 -11.04
N TRP A 106 1.91 4.00 -12.08
CA TRP A 106 3.19 4.69 -12.08
C TRP A 106 3.16 6.10 -11.47
N ASN A 107 1.97 6.74 -11.41
CA ASN A 107 1.85 8.18 -11.16
C ASN A 107 2.08 8.61 -9.69
N PHE A 108 1.94 7.71 -8.72
CA PHE A 108 2.17 7.98 -7.29
C PHE A 108 2.94 6.83 -6.62
N PRO A 109 4.20 6.56 -7.03
CA PRO A 109 4.87 5.33 -6.66
C PRO A 109 5.09 5.17 -5.14
N ILE A 110 5.49 6.23 -4.43
CA ILE A 110 5.71 6.18 -2.98
C ILE A 110 4.37 6.12 -2.22
N PRO A 111 3.38 7.00 -2.49
CA PRO A 111 2.07 6.92 -1.87
C PRO A 111 1.36 5.58 -2.11
N ASN A 112 1.45 5.01 -3.30
CA ASN A 112 0.84 3.72 -3.60
C ASN A 112 1.36 2.59 -2.70
N PHE A 113 2.66 2.59 -2.38
CA PHE A 113 3.20 1.64 -1.42
C PHE A 113 2.67 1.89 -0.01
N GLU A 114 2.72 3.13 0.43
CA GLU A 114 2.26 3.50 1.77
C GLU A 114 0.80 3.10 1.97
N GLN A 115 -0.07 3.47 1.06
CA GLN A 115 -1.52 3.24 1.19
C GLN A 115 -1.93 1.77 1.05
N SER A 116 -1.24 1.01 0.18
CA SER A 116 -1.63 -0.36 -0.12
C SER A 116 -0.87 -1.39 0.71
N VAL A 117 0.42 -1.15 0.98
CA VAL A 117 1.31 -2.15 1.57
C VAL A 117 1.49 -1.95 3.08
N CYS A 118 1.72 -0.70 3.53
CA CYS A 118 2.01 -0.47 4.94
C CYS A 118 0.86 -0.91 5.88
N PRO A 119 -0.42 -0.56 5.63
CA PRO A 119 -1.53 -1.04 6.45
C PRO A 119 -1.68 -2.56 6.40
N ALA A 120 -1.46 -3.18 5.22
CA ALA A 120 -1.52 -4.64 5.09
C ALA A 120 -0.46 -5.33 5.95
N LEU A 121 0.80 -4.84 5.94
CA LEU A 121 1.89 -5.37 6.77
C LEU A 121 1.61 -5.18 8.27
N ILE A 122 1.16 -4.01 8.68
CA ILE A 122 0.81 -3.70 10.07
C ILE A 122 -0.29 -4.65 10.57
N ALA A 123 -1.31 -4.92 9.75
CA ALA A 123 -2.39 -5.83 10.09
C ALA A 123 -1.97 -7.32 10.11
N GLY A 124 -0.75 -7.65 9.67
CA GLY A 124 -0.20 -9.03 9.72
C GLY A 124 -0.30 -9.79 8.40
N ASN A 125 -0.64 -9.11 7.30
CA ASN A 125 -0.58 -9.70 5.96
C ASN A 125 0.84 -9.69 5.41
N THR A 126 1.13 -10.57 4.46
CA THR A 126 2.29 -10.48 3.58
C THR A 126 1.87 -9.95 2.21
N VAL A 127 2.82 -9.42 1.46
CA VAL A 127 2.51 -8.67 0.24
C VAL A 127 3.33 -9.17 -0.95
N VAL A 128 2.67 -9.26 -2.11
CA VAL A 128 3.30 -9.37 -3.42
C VAL A 128 2.93 -8.14 -4.23
N MET A 129 3.91 -7.29 -4.50
CA MET A 129 3.71 -6.00 -5.15
C MET A 129 4.24 -5.99 -6.58
N LYS A 130 3.44 -5.43 -7.47
CA LYS A 130 3.80 -5.12 -8.86
C LYS A 130 3.57 -3.65 -9.12
N TYR A 131 4.65 -2.90 -9.36
CA TYR A 131 4.56 -1.57 -9.95
C TYR A 131 4.30 -1.64 -11.45
N SER A 132 3.92 -0.51 -12.03
CA SER A 132 3.85 -0.37 -13.48
C SER A 132 5.22 -0.60 -14.13
N GLU A 133 5.22 -1.20 -15.31
CA GLU A 133 6.38 -1.36 -16.18
C GLU A 133 7.02 -0.03 -16.61
N GLU A 134 6.34 1.07 -16.41
CA GLU A 134 6.81 2.43 -16.73
C GLU A 134 7.84 2.96 -15.71
N ILE A 135 7.97 2.33 -14.54
CA ILE A 135 8.86 2.79 -13.46
C ILE A 135 9.73 1.66 -12.87
N PRO A 136 10.44 0.88 -13.70
CA PRO A 136 11.21 -0.26 -13.22
C PRO A 136 12.43 0.14 -12.35
N LEU A 137 13.06 1.28 -12.62
CA LEU A 137 14.22 1.75 -11.85
C LEU A 137 13.80 2.28 -10.47
N PHE A 138 12.62 2.91 -10.40
CA PHE A 138 12.02 3.27 -9.12
C PHE A 138 11.77 2.00 -8.29
N GLN A 139 11.13 1.00 -8.89
CA GLN A 139 10.88 -0.27 -8.20
C GLN A 139 12.16 -0.91 -7.69
N GLN A 140 13.23 -0.98 -8.49
CA GLN A 140 14.53 -1.51 -8.07
C GLN A 140 15.13 -0.72 -6.89
N THR A 141 15.06 0.60 -6.96
CA THR A 141 15.56 1.47 -5.89
C THR A 141 14.79 1.23 -4.61
N PHE A 142 13.48 1.11 -4.71
CA PHE A 142 12.60 0.90 -3.59
C PHE A 142 12.77 -0.50 -2.98
N GLU A 143 12.85 -1.55 -3.79
CA GLU A 143 13.09 -2.92 -3.36
C GLU A 143 14.38 -3.04 -2.52
N ARG A 144 15.47 -2.40 -2.97
CA ARG A 144 16.73 -2.35 -2.20
C ARG A 144 16.54 -1.72 -0.81
N LEU A 145 15.78 -0.63 -0.69
CA LEU A 145 15.49 -0.01 0.60
C LEU A 145 14.62 -0.91 1.48
N ILE A 146 13.70 -1.66 0.88
CA ILE A 146 12.89 -2.65 1.61
C ILE A 146 13.75 -3.81 2.12
N GLU A 147 14.77 -4.26 1.36
CA GLU A 147 15.72 -5.29 1.80
C GLU A 147 16.51 -4.85 3.05
N GLU A 148 16.78 -3.55 3.19
CA GLU A 148 17.45 -2.98 4.38
C GLU A 148 16.55 -2.94 5.63
N SER A 149 15.23 -3.10 5.48
CA SER A 149 14.25 -2.95 6.57
C SER A 149 14.15 -4.15 7.51
N ASP A 150 14.99 -5.16 7.34
CA ASP A 150 15.06 -6.36 8.21
C ASP A 150 13.72 -7.11 8.33
N PHE A 151 12.88 -7.06 7.29
CA PHE A 151 11.70 -7.94 7.23
C PHE A 151 12.10 -9.40 7.06
N PRO A 152 11.38 -10.32 7.71
CA PRO A 152 11.55 -11.73 7.40
C PRO A 152 11.36 -12.00 5.91
N LYS A 153 12.19 -12.88 5.34
CA LYS A 153 12.11 -13.23 3.93
C LYS A 153 10.70 -13.68 3.55
N GLY A 154 10.15 -13.07 2.50
CA GLY A 154 8.82 -13.38 1.99
C GLY A 154 7.70 -12.50 2.56
N VAL A 155 7.96 -11.62 3.52
CA VAL A 155 6.95 -10.68 4.04
C VAL A 155 6.59 -9.64 2.98
N VAL A 156 7.58 -9.08 2.30
CA VAL A 156 7.40 -8.20 1.14
C VAL A 156 8.08 -8.84 -0.06
N ASN A 157 7.37 -8.96 -1.17
CA ASN A 157 7.86 -9.54 -2.41
C ASN A 157 7.54 -8.60 -3.57
N PHE A 158 8.46 -8.46 -4.50
CA PHE A 158 8.25 -7.70 -5.73
C PHE A 158 8.20 -8.62 -6.94
N VAL A 159 7.36 -8.27 -7.92
CA VAL A 159 7.35 -8.88 -9.24
C VAL A 159 7.42 -7.81 -10.31
N TYR A 160 8.14 -8.10 -11.39
CA TYR A 160 8.40 -7.20 -12.50
C TYR A 160 7.71 -7.69 -13.76
N GLY A 161 7.28 -6.79 -14.58
CA GLY A 161 6.74 -7.06 -15.90
C GLY A 161 5.54 -6.18 -16.24
N ASP A 162 4.99 -6.43 -17.39
CA ASP A 162 3.87 -5.71 -18.00
C ASP A 162 2.48 -6.19 -17.52
N GLY A 163 1.46 -5.92 -18.32
CA GLY A 163 0.09 -6.33 -18.04
C GLY A 163 -0.11 -7.84 -17.96
N GLU A 164 0.73 -8.65 -18.64
CA GLU A 164 0.63 -10.11 -18.56
C GLU A 164 1.05 -10.64 -17.19
N ILE A 165 2.07 -10.02 -16.58
CA ILE A 165 2.45 -10.33 -15.19
C ILE A 165 1.38 -9.84 -14.21
N GLY A 166 0.77 -8.68 -14.45
CA GLY A 166 -0.39 -8.21 -13.67
C GLY A 166 -1.55 -9.21 -13.73
N LYS A 167 -1.88 -9.71 -14.91
CA LYS A 167 -2.89 -10.75 -15.13
C LYS A 167 -2.51 -12.08 -14.47
N ALA A 168 -1.25 -12.50 -14.56
CA ALA A 168 -0.78 -13.69 -13.88
C ALA A 168 -0.88 -13.56 -12.35
N LEU A 169 -0.55 -12.39 -11.78
CA LEU A 169 -0.70 -12.11 -10.36
C LEU A 169 -2.18 -12.09 -9.94
N SER A 170 -3.08 -11.47 -10.73
CA SER A 170 -4.52 -11.44 -10.43
C SER A 170 -5.19 -12.82 -10.47
N ASN A 171 -4.59 -13.79 -11.14
CA ASN A 171 -5.03 -15.18 -11.17
C ASN A 171 -4.34 -16.09 -10.14
N ALA A 172 -3.35 -15.58 -9.40
CA ALA A 172 -2.63 -16.36 -8.40
C ALA A 172 -3.47 -16.64 -7.14
N ASP A 173 -2.91 -17.44 -6.23
CA ASP A 173 -3.58 -17.81 -4.97
C ASP A 173 -3.23 -16.83 -3.83
N TYR A 174 -3.63 -15.57 -4.00
CA TYR A 174 -3.63 -14.54 -2.94
C TYR A 174 -4.98 -14.55 -2.19
N ASP A 175 -5.09 -13.76 -1.11
CA ASP A 175 -6.30 -13.67 -0.30
C ASP A 175 -7.03 -12.33 -0.46
N PHE A 176 -6.31 -11.27 -0.80
CA PHE A 176 -6.84 -9.93 -1.04
C PHE A 176 -6.11 -9.30 -2.22
N LEU A 177 -6.83 -8.59 -3.10
CA LEU A 177 -6.22 -7.82 -4.20
C LEU A 177 -6.47 -6.32 -3.98
N THR A 178 -5.42 -5.52 -4.08
CA THR A 178 -5.54 -4.07 -4.23
C THR A 178 -4.99 -3.64 -5.59
N PHE A 179 -5.72 -2.78 -6.26
CA PHE A 179 -5.37 -2.28 -7.59
C PHE A 179 -5.56 -0.77 -7.67
N THR A 180 -4.52 -0.08 -8.10
CA THR A 180 -4.56 1.33 -8.49
C THR A 180 -4.26 1.44 -9.97
N GLY A 181 -5.18 2.02 -10.76
CA GLY A 181 -4.97 2.16 -12.20
C GLY A 181 -6.23 2.54 -12.97
N SER A 182 -6.28 2.16 -14.27
CA SER A 182 -7.41 2.53 -15.13
C SER A 182 -8.70 1.79 -14.78
N SER A 183 -9.84 2.49 -14.92
CA SER A 183 -11.17 1.90 -14.73
C SER A 183 -11.43 0.69 -15.63
N LYS A 184 -10.84 0.66 -16.84
CA LYS A 184 -10.96 -0.47 -17.77
C LYS A 184 -10.32 -1.74 -17.17
N VAL A 185 -9.10 -1.64 -16.64
CA VAL A 185 -8.40 -2.77 -16.02
C VAL A 185 -9.08 -3.16 -14.70
N GLY A 186 -9.45 -2.19 -13.86
CA GLY A 186 -10.17 -2.43 -12.61
C GLY A 186 -11.47 -3.21 -12.80
N LYS A 187 -12.24 -2.89 -13.84
CA LYS A 187 -13.47 -3.64 -14.19
C LYS A 187 -13.18 -5.10 -14.54
N GLY A 188 -12.11 -5.37 -15.29
CA GLY A 188 -11.68 -6.74 -15.60
C GLY A 188 -11.22 -7.51 -14.37
N LEU A 189 -10.47 -6.86 -13.48
CA LEU A 189 -10.05 -7.45 -12.21
C LEU A 189 -11.25 -7.77 -11.31
N TYR A 190 -12.23 -6.86 -11.24
CA TYR A 190 -13.46 -7.09 -10.49
C TYR A 190 -14.17 -8.37 -10.94
N GLN A 191 -14.28 -8.61 -12.25
CA GLN A 191 -14.84 -9.84 -12.80
C GLN A 191 -14.02 -11.07 -12.38
N THR A 192 -12.68 -10.98 -12.48
CA THR A 192 -11.78 -12.10 -12.12
C THR A 192 -11.89 -12.49 -10.63
N VAL A 193 -11.96 -11.51 -9.73
CA VAL A 193 -12.02 -11.81 -8.28
C VAL A 193 -13.41 -12.24 -7.84
N ALA A 194 -14.48 -11.79 -8.52
CA ALA A 194 -15.84 -12.19 -8.24
C ALA A 194 -16.04 -13.71 -8.40
N GLU A 195 -15.42 -14.33 -9.41
CA GLU A 195 -15.47 -15.78 -9.61
C GLU A 195 -14.81 -16.57 -8.46
N LYS A 196 -13.93 -15.94 -7.69
CA LYS A 196 -13.15 -16.55 -6.60
C LYS A 196 -13.63 -16.12 -5.22
N PHE A 197 -14.67 -15.28 -5.12
CA PHE A 197 -15.12 -14.66 -3.87
C PHE A 197 -14.01 -13.99 -3.06
N LYS A 198 -12.99 -13.44 -3.73
CA LYS A 198 -11.89 -12.74 -3.07
C LYS A 198 -12.20 -11.27 -2.88
N PRO A 199 -11.85 -10.66 -1.75
CA PRO A 199 -12.00 -9.23 -1.54
C PRO A 199 -11.07 -8.44 -2.43
N LEU A 200 -11.52 -7.24 -2.84
CA LEU A 200 -10.83 -6.36 -3.78
C LEU A 200 -11.00 -4.90 -3.35
N ALA A 201 -9.89 -4.15 -3.32
CA ALA A 201 -9.89 -2.70 -3.25
C ALA A 201 -9.47 -2.11 -4.59
N LEU A 202 -10.22 -1.12 -5.08
CA LEU A 202 -9.99 -0.47 -6.36
C LEU A 202 -9.84 1.04 -6.16
N GLU A 203 -8.69 1.57 -6.55
CA GLU A 203 -8.42 2.99 -6.71
C GLU A 203 -8.31 3.28 -8.21
N LEU A 204 -9.33 3.90 -8.77
CA LEU A 204 -9.49 4.05 -10.22
C LEU A 204 -9.46 5.51 -10.64
N GLY A 205 -9.34 5.71 -11.95
CA GLY A 205 -9.44 7.03 -12.53
C GLY A 205 -10.85 7.62 -12.38
N GLY A 206 -10.90 8.93 -12.29
CA GLY A 206 -12.11 9.72 -12.21
C GLY A 206 -11.85 11.16 -12.61
N SER A 207 -12.90 11.97 -12.66
CA SER A 207 -12.83 13.41 -12.86
C SER A 207 -13.45 14.08 -11.64
N SER A 208 -12.61 14.72 -10.83
CA SER A 208 -13.07 15.49 -9.68
C SER A 208 -13.34 16.93 -10.14
N PRO A 209 -14.60 17.38 -10.24
CA PRO A 209 -14.90 18.74 -10.71
C PRO A 209 -14.52 19.75 -9.64
N GLY A 210 -13.80 20.82 -10.04
CA GLY A 210 -13.66 22.03 -9.26
C GLY A 210 -14.82 22.99 -9.61
N LEU A 211 -15.65 23.34 -8.63
CA LEU A 211 -16.75 24.28 -8.83
C LEU A 211 -16.43 25.60 -8.14
N VAL A 212 -16.33 26.65 -8.93
CA VAL A 212 -16.14 28.02 -8.44
C VAL A 212 -17.38 28.84 -8.79
N PHE A 213 -18.12 29.29 -7.80
CA PHE A 213 -19.31 30.12 -7.99
C PHE A 213 -18.94 31.57 -8.24
N GLU A 214 -19.86 32.35 -8.82
CA GLU A 214 -19.63 33.72 -9.23
C GLU A 214 -19.34 34.70 -8.04
N ASP A 215 -19.74 34.33 -6.85
CA ASP A 215 -19.54 35.07 -5.62
C ASP A 215 -18.31 34.65 -4.81
N ALA A 216 -17.47 33.72 -5.35
CA ALA A 216 -16.25 33.28 -4.70
C ALA A 216 -15.21 34.40 -4.66
N ASP A 217 -14.65 34.66 -3.48
CA ASP A 217 -13.51 35.57 -3.31
C ASP A 217 -12.21 34.89 -3.74
N LEU A 218 -11.88 35.03 -5.02
CA LEU A 218 -10.68 34.41 -5.62
C LEU A 218 -9.43 35.22 -5.25
N ASN A 219 -8.85 34.90 -4.10
CA ASN A 219 -7.52 35.36 -3.71
C ASN A 219 -6.45 34.29 -4.04
N ASP A 220 -5.17 34.69 -3.91
CA ASP A 220 -4.04 33.81 -4.27
C ASP A 220 -4.04 32.49 -3.50
N ASP A 221 -4.49 32.48 -2.24
CA ASP A 221 -4.55 31.26 -1.42
C ASP A 221 -5.63 30.29 -1.93
N ILE A 222 -6.79 30.79 -2.33
CA ILE A 222 -7.87 29.99 -2.90
C ILE A 222 -7.49 29.49 -4.29
N ILE A 223 -6.87 30.35 -5.11
CA ILE A 223 -6.37 29.95 -6.44
C ILE A 223 -5.34 28.82 -6.30
N ALA A 224 -4.39 28.93 -5.35
CA ALA A 224 -3.40 27.88 -5.09
C ALA A 224 -3.98 26.56 -4.55
N GLN A 225 -5.22 26.56 -4.04
CA GLN A 225 -5.92 25.33 -3.63
C GLN A 225 -6.70 24.68 -4.76
N ILE A 226 -7.05 25.43 -5.81
CA ILE A 226 -7.80 24.93 -6.97
C ILE A 226 -6.87 24.31 -8.02
N PHE A 227 -5.68 24.86 -8.18
CA PHE A 227 -4.66 24.47 -9.17
C PHE A 227 -3.37 23.95 -8.52
#